data_22be13a8e02672c4cb726cf2679e9abd
#
_entry.id   22be13a8e02672c4cb726cf2679e9abd
#
_cell.length_a   1.000
_cell.length_b   1.000
_cell.length_c   1.000
_cell.angle_alpha   90.00
_cell.angle_beta   90.00
_cell.angle_gamma   90.00
#
_symmetry.space_group_name_H-M   'P 1'
#
loop_
_entity.id
_entity.type
_entity.pdbx_description
1 polymer ?
#
loop_
_entity_poly.entity_id
_entity_poly.type
_entity_poly.pdbx_seq_one_letter_code
_entity_poly.pdbx_strand_id
1 'polypeptide(L)'
;MGYPREQRSGQTRGTGILLNSDEDFARLTQAAPAAMHFGDFMLGFPAALENACSALAAGATTTGNLGQYFTFRLPGYADDVETTSATFKALGLIAAQPVEVLVHSNLDDGYAAVYEDLTSALGQALLEKYLVTDLVGAPYAVCYGHHFTEPLTRIAFQRALAVVCEDVPGSQIYGATVLYKGNHAENYAGLPSYLLADIAAQFLLPSGHAVNPVPVSENERIPDADEIIAAQCHLNRMQELADGYLPLLSVEAVDQMRDTLLTGAAG
;
A
#
# COMPACT_ATOMS: atom_id res chain seq x y z
N MET A 1 -11.07 -9.92 -5.44
CA MET A 1 -10.00 -10.54 -4.73
C MET A 1 -10.26 -11.99 -4.48
N GLY A 2 -9.35 -12.79 -4.96
CA GLY A 2 -9.53 -14.16 -5.31
C GLY A 2 -9.41 -15.18 -4.21
N TYR A 3 -10.11 -15.05 -3.10
CA TYR A 3 -10.22 -16.16 -2.16
C TYR A 3 -11.33 -17.11 -2.58
N PRO A 4 -11.13 -18.43 -2.51
CA PRO A 4 -12.23 -19.38 -2.57
C PRO A 4 -13.31 -18.98 -1.58
N ARG A 5 -14.59 -19.10 -1.98
CA ARG A 5 -15.73 -18.69 -1.14
C ARG A 5 -15.71 -19.31 0.26
N GLU A 6 -15.21 -20.53 0.36
CA GLU A 6 -15.11 -21.30 1.60
C GLU A 6 -14.11 -20.70 2.60
N GLN A 7 -13.16 -19.91 2.14
CA GLN A 7 -12.10 -19.32 2.95
C GLN A 7 -12.39 -17.87 3.38
N ARG A 8 -13.54 -17.32 3.00
CA ARG A 8 -13.93 -15.94 3.31
C ARG A 8 -14.63 -15.77 4.65
N SER A 9 -15.03 -16.85 5.32
CA SER A 9 -15.69 -16.76 6.62
C SER A 9 -14.70 -16.28 7.67
N GLY A 10 -14.91 -15.09 8.19
CA GLY A 10 -14.06 -14.46 9.19
C GLY A 10 -13.10 -13.39 8.67
N GLN A 11 -13.09 -13.13 7.36
CA GLN A 11 -12.29 -12.06 6.78
C GLN A 11 -13.02 -10.72 6.77
N THR A 12 -12.26 -9.64 6.59
CA THR A 12 -12.77 -8.28 6.55
C THR A 12 -13.96 -8.15 5.63
N ARG A 13 -14.92 -7.32 5.99
CA ARG A 13 -16.10 -6.98 5.18
C ARG A 13 -15.71 -6.07 3.99
N GLY A 14 -14.61 -6.43 3.30
CA GLY A 14 -14.09 -5.63 2.19
C GLY A 14 -15.14 -5.36 1.13
N THR A 15 -15.10 -4.17 0.60
CA THR A 15 -16.00 -3.69 -0.47
C THR A 15 -15.46 -3.96 -1.88
N GLY A 16 -14.35 -4.69 -1.97
CA GLY A 16 -13.62 -4.94 -3.21
C GLY A 16 -14.38 -5.78 -4.25
N ILE A 17 -13.95 -5.69 -5.50
CA ILE A 17 -14.45 -6.48 -6.62
C ILE A 17 -14.05 -7.94 -6.41
N LEU A 18 -15.00 -8.86 -6.61
CA LEU A 18 -14.75 -10.29 -6.55
C LEU A 18 -14.35 -10.82 -7.92
N LEU A 19 -13.15 -11.40 -8.02
CA LEU A 19 -12.70 -12.14 -9.18
C LEU A 19 -12.88 -13.63 -8.92
N ASN A 20 -13.58 -14.33 -9.81
CA ASN A 20 -13.94 -15.73 -9.62
C ASN A 20 -13.26 -16.67 -10.64
N SER A 21 -12.60 -16.09 -11.65
CA SER A 21 -11.98 -16.84 -12.74
C SER A 21 -10.81 -16.06 -13.36
N ASP A 22 -9.93 -16.77 -14.08
CA ASP A 22 -8.85 -16.16 -14.88
C ASP A 22 -9.40 -15.17 -15.91
N GLU A 23 -10.60 -15.42 -16.43
CA GLU A 23 -11.27 -14.53 -17.36
C GLU A 23 -11.60 -13.18 -16.71
N ASP A 24 -11.99 -13.15 -15.44
CA ASP A 24 -12.27 -11.90 -14.72
C ASP A 24 -10.98 -11.07 -14.57
N PHE A 25 -9.84 -11.69 -14.26
CA PHE A 25 -8.54 -11.01 -14.25
C PHE A 25 -8.20 -10.43 -15.63
N ALA A 26 -8.31 -11.23 -16.68
CA ALA A 26 -8.04 -10.81 -18.04
C ALA A 26 -8.95 -9.66 -18.49
N ARG A 27 -10.24 -9.72 -18.19
CA ARG A 27 -11.22 -8.67 -18.54
C ARG A 27 -10.90 -7.34 -17.86
N LEU A 28 -10.50 -7.36 -16.58
CA LEU A 28 -10.08 -6.13 -15.89
C LEU A 28 -8.85 -5.52 -16.53
N THR A 29 -7.83 -6.32 -16.80
CA THR A 29 -6.59 -5.85 -17.45
C THR A 29 -6.86 -5.30 -18.85
N GLN A 30 -7.73 -5.94 -19.64
CA GLN A 30 -8.10 -5.46 -20.97
C GLN A 30 -8.94 -4.17 -20.94
N ALA A 31 -9.73 -3.96 -19.90
CA ALA A 31 -10.54 -2.76 -19.74
C ALA A 31 -9.74 -1.55 -19.25
N ALA A 32 -8.60 -1.77 -18.60
CA ALA A 32 -7.78 -0.70 -18.04
C ALA A 32 -6.76 -0.19 -19.09
N PRO A 33 -6.63 1.14 -19.26
CA PRO A 33 -5.62 1.73 -20.14
C PRO A 33 -4.21 1.73 -19.55
N ALA A 34 -4.04 1.21 -18.33
CA ALA A 34 -2.79 1.17 -17.59
C ALA A 34 -2.59 -0.21 -16.94
N ALA A 35 -1.37 -0.48 -16.48
CA ALA A 35 -1.06 -1.69 -15.76
C ALA A 35 -1.93 -1.85 -14.51
N MET A 36 -2.53 -3.02 -14.34
CA MET A 36 -3.39 -3.33 -13.20
C MET A 36 -2.56 -3.79 -12.01
N HIS A 37 -2.88 -3.24 -10.85
CA HIS A 37 -2.42 -3.72 -9.56
C HIS A 37 -3.49 -4.64 -8.94
N PHE A 38 -3.16 -5.90 -8.77
CA PHE A 38 -4.01 -6.86 -8.05
C PHE A 38 -3.46 -7.02 -6.62
N GLY A 39 -3.75 -6.05 -5.76
CA GLY A 39 -3.09 -5.88 -4.47
C GLY A 39 -3.77 -6.49 -3.26
N ASP A 40 -5.03 -6.89 -3.37
CA ASP A 40 -5.78 -7.26 -2.17
C ASP A 40 -5.92 -8.77 -1.93
N PHE A 41 -5.10 -9.57 -2.56
CA PHE A 41 -4.90 -10.94 -2.11
C PHE A 41 -3.57 -11.04 -1.37
N MET A 42 -3.64 -11.38 -0.11
CA MET A 42 -2.44 -11.47 0.72
C MET A 42 -1.58 -12.66 0.30
N LEU A 43 -0.32 -12.37 -0.02
CA LEU A 43 0.67 -13.42 -0.29
C LEU A 43 0.80 -14.31 0.95
N GLY A 44 0.75 -15.63 0.73
CA GLY A 44 0.76 -16.60 1.81
C GLY A 44 -0.62 -17.09 2.26
N PHE A 45 -1.71 -16.44 1.88
CA PHE A 45 -3.04 -17.00 2.11
C PHE A 45 -3.27 -18.27 1.26
N PRO A 46 -4.13 -19.18 1.71
CA PRO A 46 -4.62 -20.24 0.85
C PRO A 46 -5.17 -19.64 -0.46
N ALA A 47 -4.86 -20.21 -1.60
CA ALA A 47 -5.17 -19.70 -2.93
C ALA A 47 -4.42 -18.41 -3.37
N ALA A 48 -3.50 -17.87 -2.58
CA ALA A 48 -2.71 -16.71 -3.01
C ALA A 48 -1.80 -17.05 -4.20
N LEU A 49 -1.26 -18.26 -4.24
CA LEU A 49 -0.42 -18.72 -5.36
C LEU A 49 -1.22 -18.80 -6.66
N GLU A 50 -2.42 -19.37 -6.62
CA GLU A 50 -3.33 -19.47 -7.76
C GLU A 50 -3.76 -18.09 -8.24
N ASN A 51 -4.08 -17.18 -7.31
CA ASN A 51 -4.43 -15.82 -7.65
C ASN A 51 -3.25 -15.05 -8.26
N ALA A 52 -2.05 -15.25 -7.75
CA ALA A 52 -0.84 -14.69 -8.35
C ALA A 52 -0.61 -15.21 -9.77
N CYS A 53 -0.83 -16.51 -10.02
CA CYS A 53 -0.78 -17.08 -11.37
C CYS A 53 -1.77 -16.39 -12.30
N SER A 54 -3.03 -16.23 -11.89
CA SER A 54 -4.08 -15.60 -12.69
C SER A 54 -3.76 -14.11 -12.97
N ALA A 55 -3.29 -13.38 -11.96
CA ALA A 55 -2.89 -11.98 -12.10
C ALA A 55 -1.71 -11.82 -13.08
N LEU A 56 -0.68 -12.63 -12.93
CA LEU A 56 0.51 -12.61 -13.79
C LEU A 56 0.16 -13.03 -15.23
N ALA A 57 -0.67 -14.06 -15.41
CA ALA A 57 -1.16 -14.46 -16.74
C ALA A 57 -1.99 -13.36 -17.41
N ALA A 58 -2.68 -12.55 -16.64
CA ALA A 58 -3.41 -11.37 -17.13
C ALA A 58 -2.50 -10.15 -17.40
N GLY A 59 -1.20 -10.23 -17.10
CA GLY A 59 -0.24 -9.16 -17.36
C GLY A 59 -0.04 -8.17 -16.21
N ALA A 60 -0.37 -8.56 -14.98
CA ALA A 60 -0.08 -7.74 -13.80
C ALA A 60 1.43 -7.53 -13.64
N THR A 61 1.83 -6.30 -13.35
CA THR A 61 3.22 -5.91 -13.07
C THR A 61 3.45 -5.56 -11.60
N THR A 62 2.41 -5.63 -10.79
CA THR A 62 2.45 -5.46 -9.34
C THR A 62 1.46 -6.41 -8.69
N THR A 63 1.90 -7.17 -7.71
CA THR A 63 1.06 -8.11 -6.96
C THR A 63 1.39 -8.04 -5.47
N GLY A 64 0.49 -8.41 -4.63
CA GLY A 64 0.68 -8.43 -3.17
C GLY A 64 -0.69 -8.42 -2.51
N ASN A 65 -0.80 -8.47 -1.24
CA ASN A 65 -0.20 -7.80 -0.12
C ASN A 65 0.78 -8.69 0.67
N LEU A 66 1.98 -8.20 0.95
CA LEU A 66 2.92 -8.93 1.81
C LEU A 66 2.75 -8.57 3.30
N GLY A 67 2.59 -7.29 3.64
CA GLY A 67 2.70 -6.76 5.00
C GLY A 67 1.83 -7.43 6.06
N GLN A 68 0.66 -7.91 5.70
CA GLN A 68 -0.24 -8.58 6.66
C GLN A 68 0.20 -9.99 7.05
N TYR A 69 1.10 -10.59 6.31
CA TYR A 69 1.67 -11.90 6.62
C TYR A 69 2.34 -11.94 8.02
N PHE A 70 3.04 -10.88 8.40
CA PHE A 70 3.76 -10.83 9.67
C PHE A 70 2.87 -10.41 10.86
N THR A 71 1.65 -9.99 10.61
CA THR A 71 0.76 -9.42 11.62
C THR A 71 -0.38 -10.33 12.02
N PHE A 72 -0.71 -11.31 11.20
CA PHE A 72 -1.84 -12.21 11.42
C PHE A 72 -1.43 -13.68 11.34
N ARG A 73 -1.97 -14.47 12.26
CA ARG A 73 -1.96 -15.91 12.09
C ARG A 73 -2.99 -16.28 11.02
N LEU A 74 -2.52 -16.79 9.90
CA LEU A 74 -3.38 -17.09 8.76
C LEU A 74 -4.19 -18.38 8.98
N PRO A 75 -5.51 -18.34 8.76
CA PRO A 75 -6.34 -19.54 8.83
C PRO A 75 -6.02 -20.48 7.65
N GLY A 76 -6.26 -21.78 7.87
CA GLY A 76 -6.10 -22.80 6.83
C GLY A 76 -4.71 -23.43 6.75
N TYR A 77 -3.80 -23.05 7.64
CA TYR A 77 -2.49 -23.67 7.80
C TYR A 77 -2.33 -24.31 9.18
N ALA A 78 -1.54 -25.36 9.26
CA ALA A 78 -1.29 -26.07 10.50
C ALA A 78 -0.38 -25.24 11.45
N ASP A 79 0.62 -24.57 10.86
CA ASP A 79 1.60 -23.77 11.60
C ASP A 79 2.18 -22.62 10.77
N ASP A 80 3.07 -21.85 11.37
CA ASP A 80 3.71 -20.70 10.75
C ASP A 80 4.73 -21.10 9.66
N VAL A 81 5.26 -22.32 9.72
CA VAL A 81 6.18 -22.85 8.69
C VAL A 81 5.42 -23.07 7.38
N GLU A 82 4.22 -23.61 7.45
CA GLU A 82 3.36 -23.82 6.30
C GLU A 82 2.96 -22.48 5.65
N THR A 83 2.55 -21.50 6.47
CA THR A 83 2.24 -20.15 6.03
C THR A 83 3.45 -19.47 5.37
N THR A 84 4.62 -19.54 6.01
CA THR A 84 5.87 -19.00 5.48
C THR A 84 6.23 -19.64 4.14
N SER A 85 6.13 -20.97 4.06
CA SER A 85 6.39 -21.71 2.82
C SER A 85 5.46 -21.29 1.68
N ALA A 86 4.18 -21.04 1.96
CA ALA A 86 3.22 -20.56 0.96
C ALA A 86 3.57 -19.14 0.47
N THR A 87 3.95 -18.25 1.39
CA THR A 87 4.41 -16.90 1.05
C THR A 87 5.65 -16.94 0.14
N PHE A 88 6.67 -17.69 0.50
CA PHE A 88 7.88 -17.80 -0.31
C PHE A 88 7.67 -18.46 -1.67
N LYS A 89 6.70 -19.37 -1.79
CA LYS A 89 6.31 -19.91 -3.11
C LYS A 89 5.70 -18.83 -4.01
N ALA A 90 4.85 -17.97 -3.45
CA ALA A 90 4.27 -16.85 -4.20
C ALA A 90 5.34 -15.81 -4.58
N LEU A 91 6.24 -15.45 -3.66
CA LEU A 91 7.38 -14.57 -3.94
C LEU A 91 8.30 -15.15 -5.02
N GLY A 92 8.62 -16.43 -4.95
CA GLY A 92 9.44 -17.13 -5.94
C GLY A 92 8.78 -17.17 -7.32
N LEU A 93 7.46 -17.34 -7.39
CA LEU A 93 6.71 -17.24 -8.64
C LEU A 93 6.83 -15.86 -9.26
N ILE A 94 6.73 -14.80 -8.45
CA ILE A 94 6.86 -13.41 -8.89
C ILE A 94 8.29 -13.15 -9.39
N ALA A 95 9.30 -13.53 -8.64
CA ALA A 95 10.70 -13.35 -9.01
C ALA A 95 11.12 -14.13 -10.28
N ALA A 96 10.44 -15.22 -10.58
CA ALA A 96 10.73 -16.06 -11.75
C ALA A 96 10.12 -15.50 -13.07
N GLN A 97 9.41 -14.38 -13.03
CA GLN A 97 8.80 -13.82 -14.24
C GLN A 97 9.87 -13.25 -15.18
N PRO A 98 9.65 -13.34 -16.51
CA PRO A 98 10.59 -12.80 -17.51
C PRO A 98 10.59 -11.27 -17.58
N VAL A 99 9.65 -10.63 -16.91
CA VAL A 99 9.52 -9.17 -16.78
C VAL A 99 9.52 -8.81 -15.30
N GLU A 100 9.91 -7.59 -14.99
CA GLU A 100 9.87 -7.10 -13.62
C GLU A 100 8.43 -7.02 -13.12
N VAL A 101 8.19 -7.63 -11.96
CA VAL A 101 6.91 -7.58 -11.25
C VAL A 101 7.19 -7.17 -9.80
N LEU A 102 6.59 -6.08 -9.38
CA LEU A 102 6.76 -5.54 -8.03
C LEU A 102 6.00 -6.41 -7.02
N VAL A 103 6.67 -6.78 -5.94
CA VAL A 103 6.01 -7.28 -4.74
C VAL A 103 5.53 -6.10 -3.92
N HIS A 104 4.21 -5.99 -3.76
CA HIS A 104 3.58 -4.90 -3.06
C HIS A 104 3.26 -5.27 -1.61
N SER A 105 3.56 -4.39 -0.67
CA SER A 105 3.19 -4.52 0.74
C SER A 105 2.26 -3.39 1.15
N ASN A 106 1.23 -3.71 1.93
CA ASN A 106 0.38 -2.74 2.60
C ASN A 106 0.90 -2.54 4.03
N LEU A 107 1.85 -1.63 4.15
CA LEU A 107 2.75 -1.56 5.30
C LEU A 107 2.05 -1.16 6.60
N ASP A 108 1.17 -0.17 6.56
CA ASP A 108 0.55 0.36 7.76
C ASP A 108 -0.75 -0.35 8.20
N ASP A 109 -1.22 -1.35 7.48
CA ASP A 109 -2.25 -2.26 7.98
C ASP A 109 -1.77 -3.00 9.24
N GLY A 110 -0.50 -3.41 9.25
CA GLY A 110 0.14 -3.96 10.43
C GLY A 110 0.24 -2.99 11.60
N TYR A 111 0.50 -1.72 11.33
CA TYR A 111 0.53 -0.67 12.34
C TYR A 111 -0.79 -0.57 13.10
N ALA A 112 -1.93 -0.55 12.38
CA ALA A 112 -3.24 -0.47 13.02
C ALA A 112 -3.62 -1.72 13.83
N ALA A 113 -3.07 -2.88 13.47
CA ALA A 113 -3.47 -4.16 14.06
C ALA A 113 -2.60 -4.57 15.26
N VAL A 114 -1.29 -4.40 15.17
CA VAL A 114 -0.34 -4.99 16.13
C VAL A 114 0.86 -4.10 16.49
N TYR A 115 1.18 -3.08 15.72
CA TYR A 115 2.34 -2.25 16.00
C TYR A 115 2.00 -1.13 16.98
N GLU A 116 2.91 -0.85 17.90
CA GLU A 116 2.73 0.19 18.90
C GLU A 116 2.94 1.59 18.31
N ASP A 117 3.80 1.69 17.29
CA ASP A 117 4.16 2.97 16.65
C ASP A 117 4.62 2.82 15.20
N LEU A 118 4.87 3.95 14.54
CA LEU A 118 5.32 3.98 13.15
C LEU A 118 6.78 3.55 12.96
N THR A 119 7.60 3.51 14.01
CA THR A 119 8.97 2.99 13.92
C THR A 119 8.94 1.49 13.66
N SER A 120 8.00 0.79 14.28
CA SER A 120 7.76 -0.64 14.04
C SER A 120 7.29 -0.91 12.61
N ALA A 121 6.43 -0.05 12.05
CA ALA A 121 6.02 -0.15 10.65
C ALA A 121 7.21 0.04 9.69
N LEU A 122 8.09 0.99 9.99
CA LEU A 122 9.32 1.20 9.20
C LEU A 122 10.30 0.02 9.36
N GLY A 123 10.42 -0.55 10.57
CA GLY A 123 11.19 -1.77 10.82
C GLY A 123 10.67 -2.97 10.02
N GLN A 124 9.35 -3.09 9.88
CA GLN A 124 8.76 -4.09 8.99
C GLN A 124 9.16 -3.87 7.53
N ALA A 125 9.19 -2.64 7.04
CA ALA A 125 9.63 -2.36 5.68
C ALA A 125 11.08 -2.83 5.44
N LEU A 126 11.97 -2.65 6.42
CA LEU A 126 13.33 -3.18 6.37
C LEU A 126 13.34 -4.70 6.28
N LEU A 127 12.56 -5.38 7.12
CA LEU A 127 12.45 -6.85 7.11
C LEU A 127 11.88 -7.36 5.79
N GLU A 128 10.81 -6.76 5.31
CA GLU A 128 10.17 -7.17 4.05
C GLU A 128 11.10 -6.94 2.84
N LYS A 129 11.81 -5.81 2.80
CA LYS A 129 12.81 -5.54 1.76
C LYS A 129 13.89 -6.63 1.77
N TYR A 130 14.42 -6.98 2.95
CA TYR A 130 15.38 -8.06 3.07
C TYR A 130 14.84 -9.39 2.52
N LEU A 131 13.60 -9.77 2.89
CA LEU A 131 12.98 -11.02 2.44
C LEU A 131 12.73 -11.03 0.92
N VAL A 132 12.19 -9.94 0.40
CA VAL A 132 11.79 -9.84 -1.00
C VAL A 132 12.99 -9.61 -1.92
N THR A 133 13.84 -8.65 -1.59
CA THR A 133 14.92 -8.23 -2.47
C THR A 133 16.18 -9.07 -2.26
N ASP A 134 16.65 -9.20 -1.01
CA ASP A 134 17.94 -9.84 -0.76
C ASP A 134 17.86 -11.37 -0.79
N LEU A 135 16.77 -11.96 -0.27
CA LEU A 135 16.62 -13.41 -0.24
C LEU A 135 15.96 -13.98 -1.50
N VAL A 136 14.95 -13.31 -2.05
CA VAL A 136 14.16 -13.83 -3.18
C VAL A 136 14.60 -13.23 -4.51
N GLY A 137 15.08 -11.98 -4.52
CA GLY A 137 15.52 -11.29 -5.74
C GLY A 137 14.39 -10.64 -6.53
N ALA A 138 13.25 -10.36 -5.89
CA ALA A 138 12.15 -9.61 -6.48
C ALA A 138 12.21 -8.12 -6.08
N PRO A 139 11.72 -7.19 -6.90
CA PRO A 139 11.61 -5.78 -6.50
C PRO A 139 10.47 -5.59 -5.50
N TYR A 140 10.71 -4.73 -4.50
CA TYR A 140 9.81 -4.47 -3.38
C TYR A 140 9.26 -3.06 -3.43
N ALA A 141 7.95 -2.91 -3.32
CA ALA A 141 7.26 -1.63 -3.23
C ALA A 141 6.26 -1.64 -2.08
N VAL A 142 5.96 -0.47 -1.53
CA VAL A 142 5.04 -0.33 -0.40
C VAL A 142 3.88 0.60 -0.70
N CYS A 143 2.75 0.29 -0.10
CA CYS A 143 1.59 1.15 0.03
C CYS A 143 1.42 1.51 1.50
N TYR A 144 1.17 2.77 1.80
CA TYR A 144 1.09 3.28 3.17
C TYR A 144 0.26 4.57 3.26
N GLY A 145 -0.03 5.04 4.47
CA GLY A 145 -0.73 6.30 4.72
C GLY A 145 -2.18 6.15 5.15
N HIS A 146 -2.70 4.93 5.23
CA HIS A 146 -4.10 4.67 5.57
C HIS A 146 -4.46 5.03 7.02
N HIS A 147 -3.49 4.94 7.94
CA HIS A 147 -3.73 4.97 9.39
C HIS A 147 -3.21 6.21 10.09
N PHE A 148 -2.62 7.16 9.39
CA PHE A 148 -2.12 8.40 10.00
C PHE A 148 -2.36 9.63 9.11
N THR A 149 -2.77 10.75 9.72
CA THR A 149 -3.15 11.99 9.03
C THR A 149 -2.33 13.20 9.41
N GLU A 150 -1.57 13.11 10.50
CA GLU A 150 -0.82 14.24 11.02
C GLU A 150 0.25 14.65 9.99
N PRO A 151 0.27 15.91 9.50
CA PRO A 151 1.08 16.32 8.34
C PRO A 151 2.59 16.13 8.54
N LEU A 152 3.12 16.46 9.71
CA LEU A 152 4.54 16.28 10.01
C LEU A 152 4.93 14.82 9.95
N THR A 153 4.12 13.96 10.55
CA THR A 153 4.30 12.50 10.56
C THR A 153 4.26 11.93 9.14
N ARG A 154 3.30 12.37 8.32
CA ARG A 154 3.19 11.92 6.93
C ARG A 154 4.45 12.25 6.12
N ILE A 155 4.91 13.50 6.18
CA ILE A 155 6.10 13.95 5.45
C ILE A 155 7.35 13.22 5.97
N ALA A 156 7.52 13.10 7.28
CA ALA A 156 8.67 12.43 7.89
C ALA A 156 8.72 10.94 7.56
N PHE A 157 7.57 10.25 7.59
CA PHE A 157 7.49 8.84 7.26
C PHE A 157 7.79 8.56 5.77
N GLN A 158 7.26 9.39 4.86
CA GLN A 158 7.64 9.33 3.44
C GLN A 158 9.16 9.43 3.25
N ARG A 159 9.81 10.38 3.93
CA ARG A 159 11.26 10.57 3.85
C ARG A 159 12.04 9.43 4.47
N ALA A 160 11.58 8.88 5.59
CA ALA A 160 12.19 7.71 6.20
C ALA A 160 12.09 6.48 5.28
N LEU A 161 10.91 6.26 4.71
CA LEU A 161 10.66 5.14 3.82
C LEU A 161 11.44 5.26 2.49
N ALA A 162 11.63 6.48 1.99
CA ALA A 162 12.48 6.72 0.82
C ALA A 162 13.94 6.31 1.05
N VAL A 163 14.44 6.39 2.28
CA VAL A 163 15.77 5.86 2.65
C VAL A 163 15.79 4.34 2.65
N VAL A 164 14.71 3.71 3.15
CA VAL A 164 14.59 2.25 3.19
C VAL A 164 14.40 1.65 1.80
N CYS A 165 13.60 2.31 0.96
CA CYS A 165 13.20 1.82 -0.36
C CYS A 165 13.77 2.67 -1.52
N GLU A 166 14.97 3.24 -1.36
CA GLU A 166 15.56 4.19 -2.33
C GLU A 166 15.77 3.61 -3.72
N ASP A 167 16.01 2.31 -3.83
CA ASP A 167 16.33 1.64 -5.09
C ASP A 167 15.10 1.08 -5.83
N VAL A 168 13.90 1.24 -5.28
CA VAL A 168 12.70 0.61 -5.85
C VAL A 168 11.60 1.63 -6.08
N PRO A 169 11.40 2.08 -7.33
CA PRO A 169 10.25 2.90 -7.69
C PRO A 169 8.95 2.08 -7.60
N GLY A 170 7.83 2.76 -7.44
CA GLY A 170 6.50 2.14 -7.46
C GLY A 170 5.78 2.11 -6.13
N SER A 171 6.42 2.59 -5.05
CA SER A 171 5.72 2.81 -3.78
C SER A 171 4.63 3.87 -3.90
N GLN A 172 3.57 3.75 -3.09
CA GLN A 172 2.39 4.59 -3.19
C GLN A 172 1.97 5.08 -1.80
N ILE A 173 1.59 6.35 -1.71
CA ILE A 173 0.97 6.89 -0.51
C ILE A 173 -0.53 7.11 -0.74
N TYR A 174 -1.32 6.58 0.18
CA TYR A 174 -2.77 6.67 0.16
C TYR A 174 -3.28 7.65 1.21
N GLY A 175 -4.49 8.13 1.00
CA GLY A 175 -5.22 8.86 2.02
C GLY A 175 -5.52 8.01 3.25
N ALA A 176 -5.76 8.67 4.37
CA ALA A 176 -6.11 8.01 5.62
C ALA A 176 -7.58 7.53 5.61
N THR A 177 -7.87 6.53 4.79
CA THR A 177 -9.22 6.02 4.52
C THR A 177 -9.92 5.48 5.76
N VAL A 178 -9.17 4.88 6.69
CA VAL A 178 -9.72 4.38 7.95
C VAL A 178 -10.31 5.47 8.85
N LEU A 179 -9.98 6.72 8.60
CA LEU A 179 -10.52 7.89 9.31
C LEU A 179 -11.76 8.47 8.64
N TYR A 180 -12.14 7.98 7.47
CA TYR A 180 -13.39 8.34 6.83
C TYR A 180 -14.56 7.65 7.56
N LYS A 181 -15.33 8.41 8.35
CA LYS A 181 -16.33 7.87 9.30
C LYS A 181 -17.77 8.23 8.93
N GLY A 182 -18.09 8.32 7.65
CA GLY A 182 -19.46 8.61 7.20
C GLY A 182 -19.90 10.08 7.31
N ASN A 183 -19.09 10.96 7.90
CA ASN A 183 -19.30 12.40 7.84
C ASN A 183 -18.55 12.98 6.64
N HIS A 184 -19.28 13.18 5.56
CA HIS A 184 -18.70 13.64 4.30
C HIS A 184 -17.98 15.00 4.43
N ALA A 185 -18.49 15.91 5.28
CA ALA A 185 -17.84 17.21 5.48
C ALA A 185 -16.45 17.07 6.14
N GLU A 186 -16.33 16.20 7.14
CA GLU A 186 -15.05 15.90 7.79
C GLU A 186 -14.11 15.14 6.84
N ASN A 187 -14.64 14.18 6.10
CA ASN A 187 -13.87 13.41 5.12
C ASN A 187 -13.31 14.34 4.02
N TYR A 188 -14.17 15.27 3.50
CA TYR A 188 -13.72 16.28 2.54
C TYR A 188 -12.74 17.31 3.14
N ALA A 189 -12.78 17.59 4.43
CA ALA A 189 -11.76 18.40 5.08
C ALA A 189 -10.43 17.67 5.24
N GLY A 190 -10.47 16.36 5.49
CA GLY A 190 -9.29 15.50 5.59
C GLY A 190 -8.57 15.29 4.26
N LEU A 191 -9.30 15.10 3.17
CA LEU A 191 -8.74 14.81 1.84
C LEU A 191 -7.70 15.87 1.38
N PRO A 192 -7.99 17.18 1.34
CA PRO A 192 -6.99 18.18 0.99
C PRO A 192 -5.82 18.25 1.97
N SER A 193 -6.08 18.00 3.26
CA SER A 193 -5.05 18.08 4.29
C SER A 193 -3.93 17.07 4.06
N TYR A 194 -4.26 15.79 3.89
CA TYR A 194 -3.23 14.80 3.62
C TYR A 194 -2.63 14.92 2.22
N LEU A 195 -3.43 15.26 1.20
CA LEU A 195 -2.91 15.47 -0.15
C LEU A 195 -1.86 16.59 -0.18
N LEU A 196 -2.13 17.70 0.51
CA LEU A 196 -1.18 18.80 0.59
C LEU A 196 0.13 18.37 1.26
N ALA A 197 0.07 17.63 2.36
CA ALA A 197 1.25 17.11 3.05
C ALA A 197 2.07 16.17 2.12
N ASP A 198 1.40 15.26 1.45
CA ASP A 198 2.05 14.26 0.59
C ASP A 198 2.68 14.91 -0.66
N ILE A 199 1.99 15.85 -1.30
CA ILE A 199 2.52 16.62 -2.43
C ILE A 199 3.72 17.46 -2.00
N ALA A 200 3.60 18.14 -0.86
CA ALA A 200 4.70 18.96 -0.32
C ALA A 200 5.94 18.11 -0.02
N ALA A 201 5.75 16.90 0.50
CA ALA A 201 6.85 15.96 0.70
C ALA A 201 7.58 15.62 -0.61
N GLN A 202 6.84 15.36 -1.69
CA GLN A 202 7.42 15.07 -3.00
C GLN A 202 8.14 16.28 -3.61
N PHE A 203 7.68 17.50 -3.37
CA PHE A 203 8.36 18.72 -3.83
C PHE A 203 9.63 19.03 -3.03
N LEU A 204 9.60 18.79 -1.72
CA LEU A 204 10.77 19.01 -0.85
C LEU A 204 11.88 17.99 -1.11
N LEU A 205 11.49 16.75 -1.28
CA LEU A 205 12.40 15.64 -1.54
C LEU A 205 11.67 14.57 -2.36
N PRO A 206 11.83 14.57 -3.69
CA PRO A 206 11.22 13.54 -4.54
C PRO A 206 11.68 12.14 -4.15
N SER A 207 10.76 11.32 -3.70
CA SER A 207 11.01 9.92 -3.34
C SER A 207 10.61 8.93 -4.45
N GLY A 208 9.91 9.42 -5.48
CA GLY A 208 9.31 8.58 -6.51
C GLY A 208 8.03 7.86 -6.07
N HIS A 209 7.54 8.13 -4.85
CA HIS A 209 6.28 7.56 -4.37
C HIS A 209 5.09 8.26 -5.00
N ALA A 210 4.16 7.50 -5.57
CA ALA A 210 2.95 8.05 -6.17
C ALA A 210 1.96 8.49 -5.09
N VAL A 211 1.43 9.72 -5.20
CA VAL A 211 0.37 10.21 -4.33
C VAL A 211 -0.97 9.77 -4.90
N ASN A 212 -1.70 8.95 -4.15
CA ASN A 212 -2.99 8.41 -4.53
C ASN A 212 -4.13 9.14 -3.80
N PRO A 213 -4.95 9.92 -4.51
CA PRO A 213 -6.14 10.52 -3.93
C PRO A 213 -7.22 9.45 -3.77
N VAL A 214 -7.73 9.30 -2.57
CA VAL A 214 -8.75 8.31 -2.26
C VAL A 214 -10.10 8.99 -2.09
N PRO A 215 -11.17 8.53 -2.79
CA PRO A 215 -12.51 9.06 -2.62
C PRO A 215 -13.01 8.97 -1.19
N VAL A 216 -13.74 9.97 -0.74
CA VAL A 216 -14.20 10.09 0.66
C VAL A 216 -15.22 9.03 1.09
N SER A 217 -15.80 8.30 0.15
CA SER A 217 -16.73 7.19 0.37
C SER A 217 -16.07 5.81 0.42
N GLU A 218 -14.77 5.73 0.20
CA GLU A 218 -14.05 4.45 0.01
C GLU A 218 -14.19 3.52 1.21
N ASN A 219 -14.19 4.06 2.43
CA ASN A 219 -14.34 3.24 3.64
C ASN A 219 -15.76 2.67 3.85
N GLU A 220 -16.75 3.16 3.12
CA GLU A 220 -18.15 2.71 3.23
C GLU A 220 -18.52 1.72 2.12
N ARG A 221 -18.05 1.97 0.92
CA ARG A 221 -18.40 1.22 -0.28
C ARG A 221 -17.37 1.41 -1.39
N ILE A 222 -17.50 0.66 -2.46
CA ILE A 222 -16.74 0.91 -3.69
C ILE A 222 -17.17 2.28 -4.24
N PRO A 223 -16.23 3.23 -4.41
CA PRO A 223 -16.52 4.53 -5.01
C PRO A 223 -17.01 4.40 -6.46
N ASP A 224 -17.88 5.31 -6.86
CA ASP A 224 -18.27 5.42 -8.27
C ASP A 224 -17.28 6.28 -9.08
N ALA A 225 -17.48 6.33 -10.41
CA ALA A 225 -16.56 7.02 -11.30
C ALA A 225 -16.50 8.53 -11.03
N ASP A 226 -17.61 9.16 -10.66
CA ASP A 226 -17.64 10.61 -10.37
C ASP A 226 -16.87 10.93 -9.08
N GLU A 227 -16.95 10.08 -8.08
CA GLU A 227 -16.19 10.22 -6.84
C GLU A 227 -14.68 10.04 -7.07
N ILE A 228 -14.28 9.09 -7.92
CA ILE A 228 -12.88 8.91 -8.31
C ILE A 228 -12.37 10.16 -9.06
N ILE A 229 -13.16 10.67 -10.01
CA ILE A 229 -12.83 11.90 -10.74
C ILE A 229 -12.73 13.09 -9.78
N ALA A 230 -13.66 13.23 -8.83
CA ALA A 230 -13.61 14.30 -7.84
C ALA A 230 -12.33 14.24 -6.98
N ALA A 231 -11.91 13.05 -6.55
CA ALA A 231 -10.67 12.88 -5.81
C ALA A 231 -9.43 13.30 -6.63
N GLN A 232 -9.40 12.97 -7.93
CA GLN A 232 -8.34 13.44 -8.84
C GLN A 232 -8.36 14.97 -9.03
N CYS A 233 -9.54 15.58 -9.12
CA CYS A 233 -9.66 17.03 -9.17
C CYS A 233 -9.14 17.71 -7.89
N HIS A 234 -9.39 17.11 -6.72
CA HIS A 234 -8.81 17.56 -5.46
C HIS A 234 -7.27 17.48 -5.48
N LEU A 235 -6.70 16.37 -5.93
CA LEU A 235 -5.25 16.22 -6.07
C LEU A 235 -4.65 17.32 -6.94
N ASN A 236 -5.21 17.53 -8.13
CA ASN A 236 -4.74 18.58 -9.04
C ASN A 236 -4.81 19.97 -8.41
N ARG A 237 -5.90 20.26 -7.70
CA ARG A 237 -6.03 21.55 -7.02
C ARG A 237 -5.03 21.74 -5.89
N MET A 238 -4.76 20.70 -5.12
CA MET A 238 -3.75 20.75 -4.06
C MET A 238 -2.34 20.92 -4.64
N GLN A 239 -2.05 20.29 -5.77
CA GLN A 239 -0.77 20.45 -6.46
C GLN A 239 -0.55 21.90 -6.91
N GLU A 240 -1.57 22.57 -7.47
CA GLU A 240 -1.49 24.00 -7.85
C GLU A 240 -1.22 24.94 -6.66
N LEU A 241 -1.66 24.56 -5.46
CA LEU A 241 -1.52 25.36 -4.25
C LEU A 241 -0.24 25.06 -3.45
N ALA A 242 0.39 23.92 -3.71
CA ALA A 242 1.48 23.38 -2.88
C ALA A 242 2.67 24.33 -2.79
N ASP A 243 3.06 25.00 -3.88
CA ASP A 243 4.18 25.95 -3.87
C ASP A 243 4.02 27.06 -2.84
N GLY A 244 2.78 27.52 -2.60
CA GLY A 244 2.48 28.55 -1.60
C GLY A 244 2.65 28.06 -0.15
N TYR A 245 2.60 26.74 0.08
CA TYR A 245 2.74 26.16 1.40
C TYR A 245 4.17 25.73 1.73
N LEU A 246 5.02 25.45 0.73
CA LEU A 246 6.40 25.02 0.96
C LEU A 246 7.20 25.93 1.90
N PRO A 247 7.15 27.28 1.79
CA PRO A 247 7.86 28.17 2.70
C PRO A 247 7.39 28.11 4.15
N LEU A 248 6.22 27.53 4.43
CA LEU A 248 5.64 27.41 5.77
C LEU A 248 6.10 26.12 6.49
N LEU A 249 6.73 25.19 5.78
CA LEU A 249 7.13 23.90 6.32
C LEU A 249 8.50 24.00 7.00
N SER A 250 8.60 23.41 8.19
CA SER A 250 9.87 23.26 8.89
C SER A 250 10.59 21.98 8.45
N VAL A 251 11.53 22.10 7.52
CA VAL A 251 12.35 20.97 7.07
C VAL A 251 13.14 20.36 8.23
N GLU A 252 13.61 21.20 9.17
CA GLU A 252 14.33 20.72 10.36
C GLU A 252 13.45 19.80 11.23
N ALA A 253 12.20 20.16 11.48
CA ALA A 253 11.28 19.32 12.25
C ALA A 253 10.97 17.99 11.54
N VAL A 254 10.83 18.02 10.22
CA VAL A 254 10.66 16.83 9.39
C VAL A 254 11.88 15.93 9.49
N ASP A 255 13.08 16.47 9.36
CA ASP A 255 14.33 15.70 9.44
C ASP A 255 14.55 15.07 10.83
N GLN A 256 14.28 15.81 11.90
CA GLN A 256 14.35 15.29 13.27
C GLN A 256 13.41 14.11 13.47
N MET A 257 12.17 14.21 12.99
CA MET A 257 11.20 13.11 13.10
C MET A 257 11.60 11.92 12.22
N ARG A 258 12.06 12.15 10.98
CA ARG A 258 12.60 11.09 10.10
C ARG A 258 13.73 10.32 10.80
N ASP A 259 14.68 11.02 11.40
CA ASP A 259 15.82 10.41 12.05
C ASP A 259 15.41 9.60 13.29
N THR A 260 14.38 10.06 14.00
CA THR A 260 13.77 9.32 15.10
C THR A 260 13.13 8.02 14.59
N LEU A 261 12.37 8.06 13.49
CA LEU A 261 11.76 6.89 12.88
C LEU A 261 12.80 5.88 12.42
N LEU A 262 13.86 6.33 11.73
CA LEU A 262 14.95 5.47 11.25
C LEU A 262 15.72 4.83 12.42
N THR A 263 15.97 5.58 13.49
CA THR A 263 16.66 5.05 14.66
C THR A 263 15.82 3.98 15.37
N GLY A 264 14.56 4.24 15.56
CA GLY A 264 13.64 3.28 16.18
C GLY A 264 13.42 2.01 15.33
N ALA A 265 13.41 2.15 14.01
CA ALA A 265 13.24 1.02 13.09
C ALA A 265 14.45 0.06 13.06
N ALA A 266 15.63 0.55 13.39
CA ALA A 266 16.87 -0.24 13.41
C ALA A 266 17.11 -0.97 14.74
N GLY A 267 16.40 -0.61 15.81
CA GLY A 267 16.50 -1.20 17.16
C GLY A 267 15.50 -2.26 17.44
#